data_78974fefd3468f1fc58dc28c681437c5
#
_entry.id   78974fefd3468f1fc58dc28c681437c5
#
_cell.length_a   1.000
_cell.length_b   1.000
_cell.length_c   1.000
_cell.angle_alpha   90.00
_cell.angle_beta   90.00
_cell.angle_gamma   90.00
#
_symmetry.space_group_name_H-M   'P 1'
#
loop_
_entity.id
_entity.type
_entity.pdbx_description
1 polymer ?
#
loop_
_entity_poly.entity_id
_entity_poly.type
_entity_poly.pdbx_seq_one_letter_code
_entity_poly.pdbx_strand_id
1 'polypeptide(L)'
;GEDGLAPHLAESPGPVTETVERDLEDDAVILYTSGTTGRPKGAQLTHRNMGTNADTAAETLIQLQHGETVLGCLPLFHVFGLTCALMAPVTTGASLALIPRFDPAVAAQTVRECAVDVFIGVPTMYGAVLAAAKDHPEDLASLRLGVSGGSAMPVELLRRFEATFDCEILEGYGLSETSPVACFNHPGEEHHPGSIGRAVRGCEMQLVTPDGAVVPEGDEETLGEVWIRGENVMKGYWGKPEATAQAITEDGSFRSGDLARRDAAGNYYIVDRTKDMILRGGLNVYPREIEEVLYEHPAVAEAAVVGVPHPELGQEVAAHVVLAPGAHATEEELI
;
A
#
# COMPACT_ATOMS: atom_id res chain seq x y z
N GLY A 1 -26.45 -10.01 1.04
CA GLY A 1 -27.86 -10.07 0.65
C GLY A 1 -28.29 -11.51 0.40
N GLU A 2 -29.58 -11.78 0.34
CA GLU A 2 -30.17 -13.10 0.04
C GLU A 2 -29.77 -13.65 -1.34
N ASP A 3 -29.19 -12.82 -2.22
CA ASP A 3 -28.67 -13.16 -3.55
C ASP A 3 -27.17 -13.48 -3.57
N GLY A 4 -26.64 -14.00 -2.47
CA GLY A 4 -25.22 -14.38 -2.37
C GLY A 4 -24.84 -15.56 -3.28
N LEU A 5 -23.57 -15.93 -3.27
CA LEU A 5 -22.96 -17.00 -4.08
C LEU A 5 -23.64 -18.38 -3.87
N ALA A 6 -24.25 -18.61 -2.71
CA ALA A 6 -24.80 -19.91 -2.32
C ALA A 6 -25.82 -20.50 -3.34
N PRO A 7 -26.77 -19.74 -3.93
CA PRO A 7 -27.64 -20.28 -4.97
C PRO A 7 -26.88 -20.73 -6.22
N HIS A 8 -25.86 -19.96 -6.64
CA HIS A 8 -25.05 -20.28 -7.80
C HIS A 8 -24.12 -21.46 -7.59
N LEU A 9 -23.64 -21.67 -6.36
CA LEU A 9 -22.87 -22.86 -6.00
C LEU A 9 -23.73 -24.13 -6.02
N ALA A 10 -25.01 -24.03 -5.64
CA ALA A 10 -25.95 -25.14 -5.68
C ALA A 10 -26.32 -25.56 -7.14
N GLU A 11 -26.23 -24.63 -8.09
CA GLU A 11 -26.48 -24.87 -9.53
C GLU A 11 -25.19 -25.17 -10.31
N SER A 12 -24.03 -25.26 -9.63
CA SER A 12 -22.75 -25.50 -10.28
C SER A 12 -22.77 -26.80 -11.09
N PRO A 13 -22.35 -26.79 -12.36
CA PRO A 13 -22.34 -27.98 -13.22
C PRO A 13 -21.30 -29.04 -12.81
N GLY A 14 -20.68 -28.91 -11.65
CA GLY A 14 -19.62 -29.78 -11.14
C GLY A 14 -18.24 -29.10 -11.15
N PRO A 15 -17.20 -29.81 -10.74
CA PRO A 15 -15.86 -29.25 -10.72
C PRO A 15 -15.40 -28.87 -12.13
N VAL A 16 -14.77 -27.70 -12.26
CA VAL A 16 -14.09 -27.32 -13.50
C VAL A 16 -12.86 -28.23 -13.63
N THR A 17 -12.87 -29.09 -14.64
CA THR A 17 -11.82 -30.11 -14.86
C THR A 17 -10.78 -29.68 -15.90
N GLU A 18 -11.07 -28.63 -16.66
CA GLU A 18 -10.17 -28.10 -17.68
C GLU A 18 -9.96 -26.59 -17.45
N THR A 19 -8.69 -26.17 -17.43
CA THR A 19 -8.33 -24.76 -17.47
C THR A 19 -8.33 -24.27 -18.90
N VAL A 20 -8.88 -23.08 -19.14
CA VAL A 20 -8.76 -22.41 -20.44
C VAL A 20 -7.37 -21.85 -20.59
N GLU A 21 -6.63 -22.30 -21.60
CA GLU A 21 -5.32 -21.71 -21.91
C GLU A 21 -5.46 -20.23 -22.29
N ARG A 22 -4.56 -19.41 -21.73
CA ARG A 22 -4.47 -17.98 -21.99
C ARG A 22 -3.03 -17.61 -22.27
N ASP A 23 -2.85 -16.57 -23.09
CA ASP A 23 -1.54 -15.94 -23.23
C ASP A 23 -1.22 -15.12 -21.97
N LEU A 24 0.06 -15.05 -21.61
CA LEU A 24 0.49 -14.24 -20.47
C LEU A 24 0.19 -12.75 -20.65
N GLU A 25 0.06 -12.28 -21.88
CA GLU A 25 -0.29 -10.90 -22.22
C GLU A 25 -1.81 -10.66 -22.36
N ASP A 26 -2.63 -11.70 -22.19
CA ASP A 26 -4.08 -11.52 -22.06
C ASP A 26 -4.42 -10.77 -20.78
N ASP A 27 -5.48 -9.95 -20.84
CA ASP A 27 -5.97 -9.23 -19.66
C ASP A 27 -6.55 -10.24 -18.65
N ALA A 28 -5.93 -10.32 -17.47
CA ALA A 28 -6.43 -11.14 -16.37
C ALA A 28 -7.50 -10.40 -15.58
N VAL A 29 -7.29 -9.10 -15.38
CA VAL A 29 -8.16 -8.27 -14.56
C VAL A 29 -8.16 -6.82 -15.07
N ILE A 30 -9.31 -6.14 -14.96
CA ILE A 30 -9.41 -4.69 -15.16
C ILE A 30 -9.83 -4.08 -13.83
N LEU A 31 -8.92 -3.32 -13.20
CA LEU A 31 -9.18 -2.66 -11.93
C LEU A 31 -9.41 -1.16 -12.13
N TYR A 32 -10.53 -0.67 -11.62
CA TYR A 32 -10.87 0.73 -11.72
C TYR A 32 -10.21 1.54 -10.59
N THR A 33 -9.46 2.57 -10.99
CA THR A 33 -8.84 3.54 -10.09
C THR A 33 -9.64 4.85 -10.08
N SER A 34 -9.61 5.56 -8.96
CA SER A 34 -10.35 6.84 -8.82
C SER A 34 -9.87 7.95 -9.76
N GLY A 35 -8.71 7.77 -10.39
CA GLY A 35 -8.11 8.70 -11.36
C GLY A 35 -7.99 10.14 -10.85
N THR A 36 -6.88 10.81 -11.10
CA THR A 36 -6.66 12.22 -10.72
C THR A 36 -7.62 13.21 -11.42
N THR A 37 -8.31 12.77 -12.49
CA THR A 37 -9.21 13.60 -13.31
C THR A 37 -10.70 13.43 -12.96
N GLY A 38 -11.04 12.77 -11.85
CA GLY A 38 -12.40 12.61 -11.34
C GLY A 38 -13.25 11.53 -12.03
N ARG A 39 -12.82 10.95 -13.16
CA ARG A 39 -13.49 9.80 -13.78
C ARG A 39 -12.65 8.54 -13.61
N PRO A 40 -13.23 7.45 -13.11
CA PRO A 40 -12.50 6.19 -12.94
C PRO A 40 -11.86 5.71 -14.25
N LYS A 41 -10.67 5.13 -14.16
CA LYS A 41 -9.95 4.51 -15.26
C LYS A 41 -9.72 3.04 -14.92
N GLY A 42 -9.97 2.14 -15.86
CA GLY A 42 -9.73 0.71 -15.69
C GLY A 42 -8.30 0.37 -16.09
N ALA A 43 -7.43 0.07 -15.14
CA ALA A 43 -6.09 -0.45 -15.40
C ALA A 43 -6.19 -1.91 -15.89
N GLN A 44 -5.65 -2.19 -17.09
CA GLN A 44 -5.59 -3.55 -17.66
C GLN A 44 -4.35 -4.25 -17.12
N LEU A 45 -4.55 -5.26 -16.29
CA LEU A 45 -3.49 -6.08 -15.73
C LEU A 45 -3.51 -7.45 -16.40
N THR A 46 -2.39 -7.84 -16.98
CA THR A 46 -2.25 -9.11 -17.68
C THR A 46 -1.99 -10.27 -16.71
N HIS A 47 -2.11 -11.52 -17.18
CA HIS A 47 -1.73 -12.69 -16.41
C HIS A 47 -0.24 -12.62 -15.98
N ARG A 48 0.64 -12.08 -16.84
CA ARG A 48 2.05 -11.83 -16.50
C ARG A 48 2.16 -10.85 -15.35
N ASN A 49 1.55 -9.66 -15.45
CA ASN A 49 1.64 -8.64 -14.41
C ASN A 49 1.24 -9.21 -13.04
N MET A 50 0.07 -9.84 -12.98
CA MET A 50 -0.49 -10.37 -11.73
C MET A 50 0.30 -11.56 -11.20
N GLY A 51 0.67 -12.50 -12.07
CA GLY A 51 1.40 -13.71 -11.67
C GLY A 51 2.79 -13.41 -11.15
N THR A 52 3.61 -12.67 -11.93
CA THR A 52 4.98 -12.34 -11.50
C THR A 52 5.01 -11.49 -10.23
N ASN A 53 4.03 -10.60 -10.05
CA ASN A 53 3.95 -9.79 -8.85
C ASN A 53 3.51 -10.61 -7.63
N ALA A 54 2.56 -11.54 -7.78
CA ALA A 54 2.15 -12.46 -6.72
C ALA A 54 3.30 -13.38 -6.30
N ASP A 55 4.05 -13.95 -7.26
CA ASP A 55 5.23 -14.78 -6.98
C ASP A 55 6.32 -13.97 -6.27
N THR A 56 6.58 -12.73 -6.72
CA THR A 56 7.55 -11.84 -6.07
C THR A 56 7.13 -11.52 -4.64
N ALA A 57 5.85 -11.18 -4.42
CA ALA A 57 5.33 -10.93 -3.08
C ALA A 57 5.46 -12.16 -2.17
N ALA A 58 5.08 -13.33 -2.67
CA ALA A 58 5.12 -14.57 -1.90
C ALA A 58 6.54 -15.01 -1.56
N GLU A 59 7.44 -15.08 -2.56
CA GLU A 59 8.75 -15.70 -2.43
C GLU A 59 9.80 -14.77 -1.80
N THR A 60 9.80 -13.48 -2.18
CA THR A 60 10.90 -12.58 -1.84
C THR A 60 10.56 -11.56 -0.76
N LEU A 61 9.31 -11.13 -0.69
CA LEU A 61 8.90 -10.05 0.21
C LEU A 61 8.27 -10.60 1.51
N ILE A 62 7.28 -11.46 1.40
CA ILE A 62 6.61 -12.06 2.56
C ILE A 62 7.36 -13.34 3.01
N GLN A 63 8.09 -13.98 2.09
CA GLN A 63 8.77 -15.26 2.28
C GLN A 63 7.80 -16.32 2.82
N LEU A 64 6.64 -16.40 2.17
CA LEU A 64 5.51 -17.19 2.62
C LEU A 64 5.79 -18.68 2.42
N GLN A 65 5.59 -19.48 3.47
CA GLN A 65 5.82 -20.91 3.46
C GLN A 65 4.52 -21.70 3.29
N HIS A 66 4.66 -22.91 2.74
CA HIS A 66 3.54 -23.85 2.70
C HIS A 66 3.04 -24.15 4.12
N GLY A 67 1.74 -24.04 4.32
CA GLY A 67 1.08 -24.29 5.60
C GLY A 67 0.96 -23.07 6.51
N GLU A 68 1.61 -21.95 6.19
CA GLU A 68 1.36 -20.68 6.89
C GLU A 68 -0.05 -20.14 6.60
N THR A 69 -0.52 -19.26 7.47
CA THR A 69 -1.84 -18.63 7.36
C THR A 69 -1.70 -17.12 7.24
N VAL A 70 -2.34 -16.55 6.22
CA VAL A 70 -2.42 -15.09 5.99
C VAL A 70 -3.78 -14.58 6.44
N LEU A 71 -3.83 -13.42 7.12
CA LEU A 71 -5.08 -12.74 7.45
C LEU A 71 -5.63 -12.00 6.23
N GLY A 72 -6.75 -12.45 5.72
CA GLY A 72 -7.47 -11.85 4.59
C GLY A 72 -8.55 -10.87 5.04
N CYS A 73 -8.17 -9.66 5.40
CA CYS A 73 -9.10 -8.60 5.83
C CYS A 73 -9.19 -7.42 4.85
N LEU A 74 -8.34 -7.41 3.83
CA LEU A 74 -8.39 -6.41 2.76
C LEU A 74 -9.46 -6.76 1.73
N PRO A 75 -10.11 -5.75 1.11
CA PRO A 75 -11.04 -5.98 0.01
C PRO A 75 -10.36 -6.65 -1.17
N LEU A 76 -10.86 -7.81 -1.62
CA LEU A 76 -10.28 -8.54 -2.75
C LEU A 76 -10.54 -7.88 -4.11
N PHE A 77 -11.42 -6.86 -4.18
CA PHE A 77 -11.58 -6.01 -5.37
C PHE A 77 -10.51 -4.92 -5.48
N HIS A 78 -9.68 -4.75 -4.45
CA HIS A 78 -8.50 -3.88 -4.48
C HIS A 78 -7.26 -4.72 -4.79
N VAL A 79 -6.38 -4.22 -5.65
CA VAL A 79 -5.20 -4.97 -6.13
C VAL A 79 -4.31 -5.48 -4.99
N PHE A 80 -4.15 -4.72 -3.92
CA PHE A 80 -3.35 -5.13 -2.76
C PHE A 80 -3.92 -6.39 -2.10
N GLY A 81 -5.22 -6.41 -1.83
CA GLY A 81 -5.91 -7.59 -1.32
C GLY A 81 -5.88 -8.76 -2.31
N LEU A 82 -6.12 -8.49 -3.60
CA LEU A 82 -6.13 -9.51 -4.64
C LEU A 82 -4.77 -10.17 -4.81
N THR A 83 -3.70 -9.40 -4.96
CA THR A 83 -2.36 -9.95 -5.24
C THR A 83 -1.70 -10.48 -3.97
N CYS A 84 -1.57 -9.66 -2.92
CA CYS A 84 -0.78 -10.03 -1.75
C CYS A 84 -1.53 -10.92 -0.77
N ALA A 85 -2.86 -10.69 -0.56
CA ALA A 85 -3.61 -11.46 0.41
C ALA A 85 -4.32 -12.68 -0.19
N LEU A 86 -4.57 -12.74 -1.50
CA LEU A 86 -5.20 -13.91 -2.13
C LEU A 86 -4.25 -14.69 -3.02
N MET A 87 -3.66 -14.05 -4.05
CA MET A 87 -2.85 -14.77 -5.03
C MET A 87 -1.55 -15.30 -4.44
N ALA A 88 -0.82 -14.50 -3.67
CA ALA A 88 0.44 -14.92 -3.06
C ALA A 88 0.30 -16.18 -2.15
N PRO A 89 -0.70 -16.29 -1.25
CA PRO A 89 -0.95 -17.55 -0.53
C PRO A 89 -1.28 -18.75 -1.44
N VAL A 90 -2.01 -18.52 -2.53
CA VAL A 90 -2.37 -19.61 -3.46
C VAL A 90 -1.12 -20.16 -4.16
N THR A 91 -0.16 -19.32 -4.55
CA THR A 91 1.07 -19.77 -5.26
C THR A 91 1.96 -20.63 -4.37
N THR A 92 1.96 -20.42 -3.05
CA THR A 92 2.79 -21.17 -2.09
C THR A 92 2.05 -22.31 -1.41
N GLY A 93 0.73 -22.44 -1.61
CA GLY A 93 -0.10 -23.41 -0.88
C GLY A 93 -0.28 -23.05 0.59
N ALA A 94 -0.18 -21.77 0.93
CA ALA A 94 -0.54 -21.22 2.23
C ALA A 94 -2.05 -21.09 2.39
N SER A 95 -2.51 -20.90 3.62
CA SER A 95 -3.92 -20.73 3.96
C SER A 95 -4.31 -19.25 4.03
N LEU A 96 -5.59 -18.95 3.81
CA LEU A 96 -6.14 -17.62 3.95
C LEU A 96 -7.30 -17.63 4.96
N ALA A 97 -7.13 -16.95 6.09
CA ALA A 97 -8.17 -16.71 7.08
C ALA A 97 -8.95 -15.45 6.71
N LEU A 98 -10.14 -15.63 6.11
CA LEU A 98 -10.94 -14.52 5.57
C LEU A 98 -11.85 -13.89 6.62
N ILE A 99 -11.79 -12.56 6.71
CA ILE A 99 -12.73 -11.73 7.45
C ILE A 99 -13.55 -10.93 6.43
N PRO A 100 -14.87 -11.18 6.31
CA PRO A 100 -15.71 -10.52 5.29
C PRO A 100 -15.79 -8.99 5.42
N ARG A 101 -15.67 -8.50 6.64
CA ARG A 101 -15.62 -7.09 6.99
C ARG A 101 -14.65 -6.91 8.13
N PHE A 102 -13.69 -6.01 7.96
CA PHE A 102 -12.72 -5.70 9.01
C PHE A 102 -13.40 -5.21 10.28
N ASP A 103 -13.07 -5.87 11.39
CA ASP A 103 -13.33 -5.49 12.76
C ASP A 103 -12.10 -5.87 13.58
N PRO A 104 -11.51 -4.96 14.35
CA PRO A 104 -10.24 -5.20 15.02
C PRO A 104 -10.30 -6.31 16.09
N ALA A 105 -11.42 -6.48 16.79
CA ALA A 105 -11.58 -7.54 17.77
C ALA A 105 -11.74 -8.91 17.08
N VAL A 106 -12.48 -8.95 15.96
CA VAL A 106 -12.60 -10.16 15.12
C VAL A 106 -11.24 -10.49 14.50
N ALA A 107 -10.45 -9.49 14.07
CA ALA A 107 -9.12 -9.71 13.54
C ALA A 107 -8.18 -10.36 14.57
N ALA A 108 -8.09 -9.82 15.79
CA ALA A 108 -7.29 -10.38 16.87
C ALA A 108 -7.76 -11.82 17.24
N GLN A 109 -9.08 -12.02 17.34
CA GLN A 109 -9.63 -13.36 17.57
C GLN A 109 -9.25 -14.33 16.46
N THR A 110 -9.33 -13.92 15.19
CA THR A 110 -8.98 -14.77 14.03
C THR A 110 -7.50 -15.11 14.03
N VAL A 111 -6.62 -14.14 14.37
CA VAL A 111 -5.18 -14.40 14.51
C VAL A 111 -4.93 -15.50 15.51
N ARG A 112 -5.52 -15.42 16.69
CA ARG A 112 -5.39 -16.44 17.74
C ARG A 112 -5.97 -17.80 17.33
N GLU A 113 -7.20 -17.84 16.79
CA GLU A 113 -7.91 -19.11 16.50
C GLU A 113 -7.35 -19.84 15.29
N CYS A 114 -6.85 -19.11 14.29
CA CYS A 114 -6.29 -19.68 13.07
C CYS A 114 -4.76 -19.74 13.08
N ALA A 115 -4.10 -19.33 14.19
CA ALA A 115 -2.65 -19.24 14.28
C ALA A 115 -2.07 -18.50 13.06
N VAL A 116 -2.55 -17.29 12.79
CA VAL A 116 -2.14 -16.49 11.62
C VAL A 116 -0.68 -16.08 11.76
N ASP A 117 0.09 -16.29 10.69
CA ASP A 117 1.52 -15.97 10.62
C ASP A 117 1.77 -14.58 10.03
N VAL A 118 0.92 -14.15 9.08
CA VAL A 118 1.13 -12.90 8.33
C VAL A 118 -0.13 -12.04 8.34
N PHE A 119 0.00 -10.80 8.79
CA PHE A 119 -1.05 -9.79 8.73
C PHE A 119 -0.78 -8.79 7.61
N ILE A 120 -1.63 -8.77 6.58
CA ILE A 120 -1.56 -7.81 5.46
C ILE A 120 -2.66 -6.77 5.62
N GLY A 121 -2.28 -5.52 5.84
CA GLY A 121 -3.24 -4.46 6.14
C GLY A 121 -2.80 -3.06 5.72
N VAL A 122 -3.68 -2.09 5.97
CA VAL A 122 -3.37 -0.67 5.84
C VAL A 122 -3.11 -0.06 7.22
N PRO A 123 -2.41 1.09 7.35
CA PRO A 123 -2.04 1.66 8.65
C PRO A 123 -3.20 1.81 9.65
N THR A 124 -4.38 2.23 9.19
CA THR A 124 -5.57 2.35 10.05
C THR A 124 -6.02 1.02 10.64
N MET A 125 -5.80 -0.11 9.96
CA MET A 125 -6.09 -1.44 10.50
C MET A 125 -5.12 -1.80 11.61
N TYR A 126 -3.83 -1.49 11.46
CA TYR A 126 -2.81 -1.69 12.50
C TYR A 126 -3.12 -0.87 13.76
N GLY A 127 -3.48 0.41 13.58
CA GLY A 127 -3.89 1.27 14.69
C GLY A 127 -5.11 0.73 15.44
N ALA A 128 -6.12 0.26 14.71
CA ALA A 128 -7.33 -0.31 15.30
C ALA A 128 -7.05 -1.63 16.04
N VAL A 129 -6.22 -2.53 15.48
CA VAL A 129 -5.82 -3.79 16.15
C VAL A 129 -4.98 -3.49 17.39
N LEU A 130 -4.03 -2.55 17.33
CA LEU A 130 -3.25 -2.13 18.48
C LEU A 130 -4.16 -1.63 19.60
N ALA A 131 -5.13 -0.77 19.30
CA ALA A 131 -6.07 -0.27 20.29
C ALA A 131 -6.95 -1.37 20.91
N ALA A 132 -7.34 -2.36 20.12
CA ALA A 132 -8.22 -3.45 20.56
C ALA A 132 -7.48 -4.56 21.35
N ALA A 133 -6.24 -4.85 21.01
CA ALA A 133 -5.52 -6.03 21.52
C ALA A 133 -4.29 -5.70 22.41
N LYS A 134 -3.95 -4.43 22.64
CA LYS A 134 -2.77 -4.04 23.44
C LYS A 134 -2.74 -4.61 24.86
N ASP A 135 -3.90 -4.87 25.44
CA ASP A 135 -4.04 -5.43 26.79
C ASP A 135 -4.00 -6.98 26.79
N HIS A 136 -4.01 -7.59 25.60
CA HIS A 136 -3.96 -9.03 25.35
C HIS A 136 -2.99 -9.35 24.20
N PRO A 137 -1.69 -8.99 24.33
CA PRO A 137 -0.72 -9.18 23.25
C PRO A 137 -0.54 -10.65 22.84
N GLU A 138 -0.86 -11.59 23.75
CA GLU A 138 -0.86 -13.01 23.48
C GLU A 138 -1.81 -13.44 22.36
N ASP A 139 -2.85 -12.66 22.05
CA ASP A 139 -3.78 -12.93 20.96
C ASP A 139 -3.11 -12.85 19.58
N LEU A 140 -2.02 -12.06 19.46
CA LEU A 140 -1.26 -11.88 18.24
C LEU A 140 0.10 -12.61 18.24
N ALA A 141 0.36 -13.47 19.22
CA ALA A 141 1.66 -14.12 19.41
C ALA A 141 2.10 -15.05 18.25
N SER A 142 1.19 -15.45 17.36
CA SER A 142 1.52 -16.23 16.17
C SER A 142 2.02 -15.41 15.00
N LEU A 143 1.81 -14.07 15.01
CA LEU A 143 2.25 -13.20 13.94
C LEU A 143 3.78 -13.12 13.90
N ARG A 144 4.36 -13.47 12.76
CA ARG A 144 5.79 -13.24 12.48
C ARG A 144 6.03 -11.99 11.65
N LEU A 145 5.03 -11.56 10.87
CA LEU A 145 5.20 -10.46 9.92
C LEU A 145 3.90 -9.68 9.73
N GLY A 146 4.00 -8.37 9.82
CA GLY A 146 3.04 -7.42 9.29
C GLY A 146 3.47 -6.86 7.94
N VAL A 147 2.54 -6.71 7.01
CA VAL A 147 2.78 -6.05 5.71
C VAL A 147 1.86 -4.85 5.61
N SER A 148 2.42 -3.66 5.62
CA SER A 148 1.69 -2.40 5.50
C SER A 148 1.83 -1.80 4.11
N GLY A 149 0.73 -1.34 3.54
CA GLY A 149 0.72 -0.69 2.23
C GLY A 149 -0.56 0.10 1.97
N GLY A 150 -0.65 0.72 0.79
CA GLY A 150 -1.82 1.50 0.37
C GLY A 150 -1.85 2.94 0.88
N SER A 151 -1.18 3.24 1.97
CA SER A 151 -0.87 4.59 2.47
C SER A 151 0.39 4.53 3.32
N ALA A 152 0.97 5.69 3.62
CA ALA A 152 2.13 5.78 4.49
C ALA A 152 1.81 5.28 5.91
N MET A 153 2.71 4.49 6.47
CA MET A 153 2.62 4.03 7.86
C MET A 153 3.28 5.09 8.78
N PRO A 154 2.53 5.68 9.73
CA PRO A 154 3.14 6.57 10.71
C PRO A 154 4.22 5.82 11.50
N VAL A 155 5.42 6.37 11.56
CA VAL A 155 6.59 5.74 12.20
C VAL A 155 6.31 5.40 13.66
N GLU A 156 5.60 6.27 14.37
CA GLU A 156 5.24 6.03 15.77
C GLU A 156 4.25 4.86 15.94
N LEU A 157 3.28 4.74 15.03
CA LEU A 157 2.34 3.61 15.03
C LEU A 157 3.07 2.29 14.77
N LEU A 158 3.97 2.27 13.79
CA LEU A 158 4.81 1.11 13.47
C LEU A 158 5.57 0.65 14.71
N ARG A 159 6.36 1.54 15.34
CA ARG A 159 7.16 1.25 16.53
C ARG A 159 6.31 0.72 17.69
N ARG A 160 5.16 1.33 17.93
CA ARG A 160 4.25 0.91 19.00
C ARG A 160 3.66 -0.47 18.75
N PHE A 161 3.28 -0.79 17.52
CA PHE A 161 2.75 -2.10 17.15
C PHE A 161 3.83 -3.18 17.34
N GLU A 162 5.02 -2.99 16.79
CA GLU A 162 6.16 -3.90 16.91
C GLU A 162 6.55 -4.13 18.38
N ALA A 163 6.65 -3.07 19.17
CA ALA A 163 6.99 -3.16 20.60
C ALA A 163 5.91 -3.87 21.43
N THR A 164 4.63 -3.82 21.00
CA THR A 164 3.53 -4.44 21.74
C THR A 164 3.38 -5.92 21.41
N PHE A 165 3.56 -6.32 20.15
CA PHE A 165 3.23 -7.66 19.69
C PHE A 165 4.45 -8.50 19.26
N ASP A 166 5.66 -7.97 19.36
CA ASP A 166 6.91 -8.62 18.91
C ASP A 166 6.82 -9.12 17.45
N CYS A 167 6.21 -8.31 16.60
CA CYS A 167 5.94 -8.62 15.19
C CYS A 167 6.50 -7.51 14.30
N GLU A 168 7.46 -7.84 13.44
CA GLU A 168 8.03 -6.91 12.45
C GLU A 168 6.97 -6.42 11.46
N ILE A 169 6.95 -5.12 11.15
CA ILE A 169 6.11 -4.57 10.09
C ILE A 169 6.99 -4.07 8.95
N LEU A 170 6.79 -4.60 7.75
CA LEU A 170 7.45 -4.14 6.54
C LEU A 170 6.48 -3.34 5.67
N GLU A 171 6.94 -2.18 5.25
CA GLU A 171 6.18 -1.30 4.36
C GLU A 171 6.47 -1.63 2.91
N GLY A 172 5.40 -1.62 2.11
CA GLY A 172 5.46 -1.73 0.67
C GLY A 172 4.72 -0.60 -0.04
N TYR A 173 5.18 -0.30 -1.24
CA TYR A 173 4.60 0.70 -2.09
C TYR A 173 4.23 0.13 -3.45
N GLY A 174 3.13 0.64 -3.96
CA GLY A 174 2.67 0.33 -5.30
C GLY A 174 1.31 0.93 -5.60
N LEU A 175 0.85 0.73 -6.81
CA LEU A 175 -0.38 1.29 -7.35
C LEU A 175 -1.18 0.18 -8.04
N SER A 176 -2.45 0.44 -8.35
CA SER A 176 -3.22 -0.49 -9.17
C SER A 176 -2.55 -0.74 -10.51
N GLU A 177 -1.92 0.27 -11.05
CA GLU A 177 -1.17 0.28 -12.31
C GLU A 177 0.14 -0.52 -12.26
N THR A 178 0.58 -0.97 -11.06
CA THR A 178 1.82 -1.75 -10.87
C THR A 178 1.60 -3.12 -10.20
N SER A 179 0.37 -3.64 -10.11
CA SER A 179 -0.07 -5.03 -9.85
C SER A 179 0.06 -5.63 -8.44
N PRO A 180 0.19 -5.01 -7.28
CA PRO A 180 0.50 -3.60 -7.05
C PRO A 180 1.98 -3.32 -6.79
N VAL A 181 2.77 -4.30 -6.27
CA VAL A 181 4.04 -4.05 -5.58
C VAL A 181 5.13 -3.62 -6.56
N ALA A 182 5.67 -2.43 -6.33
CA ALA A 182 6.82 -1.90 -7.05
C ALA A 182 8.06 -1.76 -6.16
N CYS A 183 7.85 -1.50 -4.86
CA CYS A 183 8.91 -1.25 -3.89
C CYS A 183 8.53 -1.89 -2.55
N PHE A 184 9.52 -2.38 -1.79
CA PHE A 184 9.28 -3.05 -0.51
C PHE A 184 10.52 -3.06 0.37
N ASN A 185 10.34 -2.97 1.70
CA ASN A 185 11.38 -3.27 2.67
C ASN A 185 11.62 -4.79 2.73
N HIS A 186 12.87 -5.22 2.72
CA HIS A 186 13.18 -6.65 2.64
C HIS A 186 13.32 -7.28 4.02
N PRO A 187 12.70 -8.47 4.25
CA PRO A 187 12.84 -9.18 5.53
C PRO A 187 14.30 -9.51 5.83
N GLY A 188 14.71 -9.33 7.10
CA GLY A 188 16.05 -9.64 7.55
C GLY A 188 17.13 -8.61 7.18
N GLU A 189 16.77 -7.52 6.53
CA GLU A 189 17.63 -6.35 6.32
C GLU A 189 17.39 -5.29 7.38
N GLU A 190 18.29 -4.30 7.47
CA GLU A 190 18.08 -3.17 8.37
C GLU A 190 16.82 -2.42 7.99
N HIS A 191 15.91 -2.32 8.95
CA HIS A 191 14.63 -1.64 8.74
C HIS A 191 14.80 -0.13 8.89
N HIS A 192 14.35 0.60 7.87
CA HIS A 192 14.37 2.07 7.82
C HIS A 192 12.92 2.61 7.93
N PRO A 193 12.42 2.91 9.14
CA PRO A 193 11.05 3.39 9.34
C PRO A 193 10.73 4.62 8.48
N GLY A 194 9.54 4.61 7.85
CA GLY A 194 9.13 5.63 6.90
C GLY A 194 9.65 5.43 5.47
N SER A 195 10.57 4.47 5.27
CA SER A 195 10.99 4.03 3.94
C SER A 195 9.99 3.03 3.37
N ILE A 196 9.74 3.12 2.08
CA ILE A 196 9.02 2.10 1.31
C ILE A 196 9.95 1.00 0.78
N GLY A 197 11.24 1.02 1.17
CA GLY A 197 12.25 0.05 0.75
C GLY A 197 12.86 0.31 -0.62
N ARG A 198 13.18 -0.75 -1.35
CA ARG A 198 13.81 -0.74 -2.66
C ARG A 198 12.94 -1.41 -3.71
N ALA A 199 13.23 -1.16 -4.99
CA ALA A 199 12.53 -1.79 -6.10
C ALA A 199 12.54 -3.33 -5.96
N VAL A 200 11.37 -3.94 -6.20
CA VAL A 200 11.23 -5.40 -6.10
C VAL A 200 11.81 -6.11 -7.32
N ARG A 201 11.97 -7.42 -7.23
CA ARG A 201 12.47 -8.26 -8.32
C ARG A 201 11.67 -8.02 -9.62
N GLY A 202 12.38 -7.75 -10.72
CA GLY A 202 11.77 -7.49 -12.03
C GLY A 202 11.17 -6.11 -12.21
N CYS A 203 11.41 -5.21 -11.24
CA CYS A 203 10.98 -3.82 -11.26
C CYS A 203 12.20 -2.88 -11.19
N GLU A 204 12.19 -1.83 -11.99
CA GLU A 204 13.15 -0.73 -11.93
C GLU A 204 12.41 0.54 -11.51
N MET A 205 13.03 1.30 -10.63
CA MET A 205 12.50 2.58 -10.17
C MET A 205 13.54 3.69 -10.34
N GLN A 206 13.10 4.85 -10.78
CA GLN A 206 13.94 6.05 -10.88
C GLN A 206 13.15 7.26 -10.35
N LEU A 207 13.90 8.26 -9.90
CA LEU A 207 13.37 9.57 -9.56
C LEU A 207 13.63 10.50 -10.72
N VAL A 208 12.60 11.19 -11.20
CA VAL A 208 12.68 12.08 -12.35
C VAL A 208 12.22 13.48 -11.95
N THR A 209 13.07 14.46 -12.15
CA THR A 209 12.78 15.87 -11.85
C THR A 209 11.78 16.47 -12.86
N PRO A 210 11.12 17.60 -12.57
CA PRO A 210 10.15 18.21 -13.46
C PRO A 210 10.68 18.61 -14.84
N ASP A 211 12.00 18.83 -14.98
CA ASP A 211 12.68 19.09 -16.26
C ASP A 211 13.06 17.80 -17.02
N GLY A 212 12.72 16.63 -16.47
CA GLY A 212 12.92 15.33 -17.10
C GLY A 212 14.29 14.71 -16.84
N ALA A 213 15.10 15.28 -15.95
CA ALA A 213 16.39 14.68 -15.57
C ALA A 213 16.19 13.55 -14.55
N VAL A 214 16.97 12.48 -14.71
CA VAL A 214 17.01 11.40 -13.70
C VAL A 214 17.89 11.86 -12.55
N VAL A 215 17.37 11.73 -11.31
CA VAL A 215 18.14 12.03 -10.09
C VAL A 215 19.27 11.01 -9.94
N PRO A 216 20.53 11.45 -9.84
CA PRO A 216 21.68 10.53 -9.73
C PRO A 216 21.60 9.65 -8.47
N GLU A 217 22.26 8.49 -8.52
CA GLU A 217 22.48 7.67 -7.31
C GLU A 217 23.37 8.44 -6.33
N GLY A 218 23.00 8.40 -5.05
CA GLY A 218 23.70 9.11 -3.98
C GLY A 218 23.29 10.58 -3.80
N ASP A 219 22.39 11.10 -4.63
CA ASP A 219 21.73 12.39 -4.37
C ASP A 219 20.51 12.14 -3.46
N GLU A 220 20.66 12.47 -2.18
CA GLU A 220 19.64 12.25 -1.15
C GLU A 220 18.71 13.45 -0.94
N GLU A 221 19.07 14.60 -1.52
CA GLU A 221 18.36 15.86 -1.30
C GLU A 221 17.35 16.16 -2.40
N THR A 222 17.67 15.76 -3.65
CA THR A 222 16.81 16.07 -4.80
C THR A 222 15.56 15.19 -4.82
N LEU A 223 14.39 15.82 -4.78
CA LEU A 223 13.11 15.15 -4.98
C LEU A 223 12.86 14.89 -6.46
N GLY A 224 12.26 13.75 -6.77
CA GLY A 224 11.81 13.42 -8.11
C GLY A 224 10.50 12.63 -8.08
N GLU A 225 9.77 12.69 -9.20
CA GLU A 225 8.63 11.81 -9.42
C GLU A 225 9.13 10.37 -9.56
N VAL A 226 8.47 9.44 -8.89
CA VAL A 226 8.76 8.01 -9.01
C VAL A 226 8.27 7.50 -10.36
N TRP A 227 9.20 7.07 -11.21
CA TRP A 227 8.90 6.35 -12.45
C TRP A 227 9.24 4.89 -12.30
N ILE A 228 8.32 4.02 -12.76
CA ILE A 228 8.36 2.57 -12.51
C ILE A 228 8.35 1.83 -13.85
N ARG A 229 9.29 0.93 -14.06
CA ARG A 229 9.35 0.06 -15.22
C ARG A 229 9.52 -1.39 -14.79
N GLY A 230 8.78 -2.31 -15.42
CA GLY A 230 8.91 -3.73 -15.09
C GLY A 230 7.72 -4.56 -15.53
N GLU A 231 7.82 -5.86 -15.27
CA GLU A 231 6.74 -6.82 -15.58
C GLU A 231 5.47 -6.60 -14.76
N ASN A 232 5.55 -5.78 -13.70
CA ASN A 232 4.43 -5.39 -12.86
C ASN A 232 3.60 -4.22 -13.44
N VAL A 233 4.12 -3.49 -14.43
CA VAL A 233 3.43 -2.32 -15.00
C VAL A 233 2.29 -2.75 -15.91
N MET A 234 1.12 -2.14 -15.74
CA MET A 234 -0.08 -2.41 -16.51
C MET A 234 0.12 -2.27 -18.03
N LYS A 235 -0.69 -2.96 -18.82
CA LYS A 235 -0.76 -2.81 -20.26
C LYS A 235 -1.22 -1.41 -20.70
N GLY A 236 -2.10 -0.79 -19.91
CA GLY A 236 -2.67 0.54 -20.14
C GLY A 236 -4.04 0.69 -19.51
N TYR A 237 -4.70 1.81 -19.77
CA TYR A 237 -6.08 2.04 -19.35
C TYR A 237 -7.07 1.58 -20.39
N TRP A 238 -8.00 0.72 -20.01
CA TRP A 238 -9.05 0.17 -20.88
C TRP A 238 -9.81 1.24 -21.66
N GLY A 239 -9.73 1.18 -22.99
CA GLY A 239 -10.40 2.10 -23.89
C GLY A 239 -9.96 3.57 -23.77
N LYS A 240 -8.79 3.85 -23.17
CA LYS A 240 -8.28 5.22 -22.96
C LYS A 240 -6.82 5.37 -23.43
N PRO A 241 -6.54 5.30 -24.73
CA PRO A 241 -5.17 5.36 -25.26
C PRO A 241 -4.45 6.67 -24.93
N GLU A 242 -5.15 7.80 -24.91
CA GLU A 242 -4.56 9.09 -24.57
C GLU A 242 -4.12 9.15 -23.10
N ALA A 243 -4.95 8.62 -22.18
CA ALA A 243 -4.59 8.54 -20.76
C ALA A 243 -3.44 7.56 -20.54
N THR A 244 -3.37 6.49 -21.32
CA THR A 244 -2.25 5.54 -21.29
C THR A 244 -0.96 6.22 -21.73
N ALA A 245 -0.96 6.94 -22.85
CA ALA A 245 0.21 7.67 -23.35
C ALA A 245 0.68 8.78 -22.41
N GLN A 246 -0.20 9.35 -21.57
CA GLN A 246 0.17 10.30 -20.53
C GLN A 246 0.81 9.61 -19.32
N ALA A 247 0.37 8.39 -18.99
CA ALA A 247 0.81 7.67 -17.81
C ALA A 247 2.04 6.79 -18.08
N ILE A 248 2.19 6.25 -19.27
CA ILE A 248 3.30 5.37 -19.65
C ILE A 248 4.11 6.05 -20.76
N THR A 249 5.39 6.17 -20.55
CA THR A 249 6.35 6.75 -21.49
C THR A 249 6.65 5.79 -22.65
N GLU A 250 7.33 6.27 -23.69
CA GLU A 250 7.68 5.44 -24.87
C GLU A 250 8.62 4.28 -24.51
N ASP A 251 9.46 4.42 -23.47
CA ASP A 251 10.34 3.38 -22.94
C ASP A 251 9.66 2.42 -21.94
N GLY A 252 8.33 2.59 -21.72
CA GLY A 252 7.53 1.74 -20.85
C GLY A 252 7.56 2.10 -19.37
N SER A 253 8.11 3.26 -19.00
CA SER A 253 8.10 3.72 -17.61
C SER A 253 6.74 4.33 -17.24
N PHE A 254 6.14 3.84 -16.18
CA PHE A 254 4.91 4.37 -15.60
C PHE A 254 5.20 5.55 -14.68
N ARG A 255 4.54 6.68 -14.90
CA ARG A 255 4.59 7.88 -14.08
C ARG A 255 3.61 7.77 -12.94
N SER A 256 4.12 7.65 -11.71
CA SER A 256 3.27 7.41 -10.54
C SER A 256 2.49 8.65 -10.08
N GLY A 257 3.04 9.84 -10.31
CA GLY A 257 2.56 11.08 -9.72
C GLY A 257 2.96 11.26 -8.25
N ASP A 258 3.75 10.36 -7.70
CA ASP A 258 4.25 10.42 -6.33
C ASP A 258 5.68 10.97 -6.31
N LEU A 259 5.96 11.92 -5.41
CA LEU A 259 7.28 12.49 -5.19
C LEU A 259 8.01 11.70 -4.11
N ALA A 260 9.28 11.41 -4.35
CA ALA A 260 10.13 10.71 -3.41
C ALA A 260 11.56 11.26 -3.39
N ARG A 261 12.30 10.90 -2.35
CA ARG A 261 13.76 10.94 -2.29
C ARG A 261 14.30 9.52 -2.14
N ARG A 262 15.60 9.37 -2.33
CA ARG A 262 16.29 8.08 -2.18
C ARG A 262 17.54 8.28 -1.35
N ASP A 263 17.78 7.43 -0.35
CA ASP A 263 19.00 7.45 0.45
C ASP A 263 20.20 6.78 -0.27
N ALA A 264 21.39 6.88 0.32
CA ALA A 264 22.62 6.28 -0.21
C ALA A 264 22.56 4.75 -0.26
N ALA A 265 21.71 4.11 0.54
CA ALA A 265 21.49 2.65 0.52
C ALA A 265 20.50 2.22 -0.57
N GLY A 266 19.87 3.19 -1.27
CA GLY A 266 18.91 2.94 -2.34
C GLY A 266 17.46 2.80 -1.87
N ASN A 267 17.16 3.08 -0.59
CA ASN A 267 15.82 3.06 -0.08
C ASN A 267 15.05 4.32 -0.50
N TYR A 268 13.80 4.14 -0.91
CA TYR A 268 12.91 5.22 -1.31
C TYR A 268 12.04 5.68 -0.14
N TYR A 269 11.78 6.99 -0.10
CA TYR A 269 10.92 7.63 0.88
C TYR A 269 9.91 8.49 0.11
N ILE A 270 8.63 8.11 0.16
CA ILE A 270 7.58 8.94 -0.43
C ILE A 270 7.44 10.20 0.41
N VAL A 271 7.59 11.35 -0.23
CA VAL A 271 7.41 12.65 0.42
C VAL A 271 5.96 13.07 0.31
N ASP A 272 5.39 13.05 -0.91
CA ASP A 272 3.98 13.38 -1.13
C ASP A 272 3.55 13.00 -2.56
N ARG A 273 2.29 13.32 -2.89
CA ARG A 273 1.83 13.33 -4.27
C ARG A 273 1.99 14.70 -4.89
N THR A 274 2.41 14.73 -6.14
CA THR A 274 2.57 15.98 -6.90
C THR A 274 1.31 16.87 -6.87
N LYS A 275 0.13 16.24 -6.86
CA LYS A 275 -1.18 16.94 -6.85
C LYS A 275 -1.63 17.40 -5.46
N ASP A 276 -1.10 16.81 -4.38
CA ASP A 276 -1.53 17.08 -3.01
C ASP A 276 -0.58 18.12 -2.33
N MET A 277 0.55 18.41 -2.95
CA MET A 277 1.49 19.44 -2.52
C MET A 277 0.80 20.82 -2.42
N ILE A 278 0.96 21.47 -1.29
CA ILE A 278 0.37 22.77 -0.99
C ILE A 278 1.33 23.88 -1.44
N LEU A 279 0.83 24.80 -2.27
CA LEU A 279 1.59 25.97 -2.72
C LEU A 279 1.25 27.19 -1.86
N ARG A 280 2.03 27.40 -0.79
CA ARG A 280 1.83 28.51 0.15
C ARG A 280 2.81 29.63 -0.09
N GLY A 281 2.35 30.73 -0.67
CA GLY A 281 3.19 31.91 -0.91
C GLY A 281 4.44 31.64 -1.78
N GLY A 282 4.35 30.66 -2.70
CA GLY A 282 5.45 30.23 -3.57
C GLY A 282 6.38 29.17 -2.93
N LEU A 283 6.09 28.72 -1.72
CA LEU A 283 6.78 27.61 -1.07
C LEU A 283 6.00 26.32 -1.25
N ASN A 284 6.71 25.23 -1.52
CA ASN A 284 6.15 23.89 -1.51
C ASN A 284 6.05 23.42 -0.07
N VAL A 285 4.84 23.06 0.35
CA VAL A 285 4.59 22.43 1.65
C VAL A 285 4.04 21.03 1.38
N TYR A 286 4.65 20.05 1.98
CA TYR A 286 4.28 18.64 1.83
C TYR A 286 3.41 18.21 3.02
N PRO A 287 2.11 17.91 2.81
CA PRO A 287 1.17 17.51 3.84
C PRO A 287 1.72 16.43 4.76
N ARG A 288 2.34 15.41 4.20
CA ARG A 288 2.86 14.26 4.96
C ARG A 288 3.92 14.65 6.00
N GLU A 289 4.79 15.61 5.71
CA GLU A 289 5.80 16.05 6.69
C GLU A 289 5.15 16.62 7.96
N ILE A 290 4.03 17.32 7.80
CA ILE A 290 3.27 17.89 8.92
C ILE A 290 2.47 16.78 9.64
N GLU A 291 1.89 15.87 8.88
CA GLU A 291 1.15 14.72 9.44
C GLU A 291 2.04 13.85 10.34
N GLU A 292 3.28 13.56 9.92
CA GLU A 292 4.25 12.78 10.71
C GLU A 292 4.55 13.47 12.05
N VAL A 293 4.75 14.80 12.05
CA VAL A 293 4.98 15.57 13.29
C VAL A 293 3.74 15.53 14.19
N LEU A 294 2.54 15.65 13.62
CA LEU A 294 1.30 15.56 14.39
C LEU A 294 1.11 14.18 15.03
N TYR A 295 1.52 13.10 14.36
CA TYR A 295 1.45 11.74 14.91
C TYR A 295 2.42 11.49 16.08
N GLU A 296 3.47 12.31 16.27
CA GLU A 296 4.34 12.24 17.45
C GLU A 296 3.62 12.66 18.73
N HIS A 297 2.53 13.45 18.62
CA HIS A 297 1.78 13.89 19.78
C HIS A 297 0.90 12.75 20.34
N PRO A 298 1.02 12.38 21.65
CA PRO A 298 0.38 11.20 22.22
C PRO A 298 -1.15 11.22 22.21
N ALA A 299 -1.75 12.41 22.09
CA ALA A 299 -3.20 12.57 21.99
C ALA A 299 -3.72 12.39 20.57
N VAL A 300 -2.90 12.35 19.54
CA VAL A 300 -3.31 12.26 18.13
C VAL A 300 -3.51 10.79 17.74
N ALA A 301 -4.69 10.47 17.24
CA ALA A 301 -5.01 9.15 16.67
C ALA A 301 -4.91 9.16 15.14
N GLU A 302 -5.42 10.24 14.50
CA GLU A 302 -5.36 10.42 13.05
C GLU A 302 -5.12 11.89 12.72
N ALA A 303 -4.35 12.16 11.67
CA ALA A 303 -4.12 13.50 11.13
C ALA A 303 -4.23 13.49 9.61
N ALA A 304 -4.79 14.55 9.05
CA ALA A 304 -4.82 14.82 7.62
C ALA A 304 -4.58 16.31 7.38
N VAL A 305 -3.62 16.62 6.50
CA VAL A 305 -3.23 17.99 6.16
C VAL A 305 -3.65 18.30 4.72
N VAL A 306 -4.27 19.45 4.51
CA VAL A 306 -4.78 19.88 3.20
C VAL A 306 -4.51 21.34 2.96
N GLY A 307 -4.39 21.72 1.68
CA GLY A 307 -4.35 23.11 1.26
C GLY A 307 -5.75 23.71 1.15
N VAL A 308 -5.99 24.81 1.85
CA VAL A 308 -7.23 25.59 1.72
C VAL A 308 -6.95 26.89 0.96
N PRO A 309 -7.89 27.40 0.14
CA PRO A 309 -7.69 28.64 -0.59
C PRO A 309 -7.39 29.82 0.33
N HIS A 310 -6.36 30.62 0.02
CA HIS A 310 -6.02 31.84 0.74
C HIS A 310 -5.82 33.01 -0.24
N PRO A 311 -6.40 34.20 0.02
CA PRO A 311 -6.45 35.29 -0.95
C PRO A 311 -5.08 35.90 -1.30
N GLU A 312 -4.09 35.86 -0.39
CA GLU A 312 -2.77 36.43 -0.60
C GLU A 312 -1.69 35.37 -0.87
N LEU A 313 -1.84 34.17 -0.29
CA LEU A 313 -0.83 33.11 -0.36
C LEU A 313 -1.15 32.04 -1.41
N GLY A 314 -2.30 32.11 -2.07
CA GLY A 314 -2.82 31.09 -2.95
C GLY A 314 -3.45 29.96 -2.15
N GLN A 315 -2.67 29.28 -1.31
CA GLN A 315 -3.14 28.29 -0.37
C GLN A 315 -2.61 28.56 1.04
N GLU A 316 -3.35 28.08 2.05
CA GLU A 316 -2.91 27.98 3.45
C GLU A 316 -3.01 26.52 3.90
N VAL A 317 -2.19 26.15 4.86
CA VAL A 317 -2.16 24.79 5.43
C VAL A 317 -3.26 24.64 6.48
N ALA A 318 -4.07 23.60 6.37
CA ALA A 318 -5.07 23.23 7.37
C ALA A 318 -4.88 21.78 7.77
N ALA A 319 -4.80 21.51 9.08
CA ALA A 319 -4.74 20.18 9.62
C ALA A 319 -6.09 19.77 10.23
N HIS A 320 -6.53 18.56 9.92
CA HIS A 320 -7.68 17.91 10.53
C HIS A 320 -7.15 16.77 11.43
N VAL A 321 -7.43 16.88 12.74
CA VAL A 321 -6.87 15.95 13.73
C VAL A 321 -8.01 15.23 14.45
N VAL A 322 -7.87 13.90 14.57
CA VAL A 322 -8.72 13.06 15.42
C VAL A 322 -7.92 12.69 16.66
N LEU A 323 -8.45 13.04 17.82
CA LEU A 323 -7.82 12.69 19.09
C LEU A 323 -8.15 11.26 19.51
N ALA A 324 -7.21 10.61 20.20
CA ALA A 324 -7.42 9.30 20.79
C ALA A 324 -8.59 9.34 21.83
N PRO A 325 -9.32 8.24 22.02
CA PRO A 325 -10.44 8.19 22.95
C PRO A 325 -10.03 8.62 24.37
N GLY A 326 -10.68 9.66 24.88
CA GLY A 326 -10.39 10.23 26.20
C GLY A 326 -9.18 11.15 26.27
N ALA A 327 -8.46 11.38 25.18
CA ALA A 327 -7.37 12.35 25.10
C ALA A 327 -7.91 13.77 24.85
N HIS A 328 -7.11 14.75 25.24
CA HIS A 328 -7.37 16.18 25.01
C HIS A 328 -6.07 16.82 24.50
N ALA A 329 -6.21 17.68 23.52
CA ALA A 329 -5.16 18.57 23.04
C ALA A 329 -5.81 19.86 22.52
N THR A 330 -5.16 20.99 22.70
CA THR A 330 -5.56 22.26 22.10
C THR A 330 -4.84 22.48 20.77
N GLU A 331 -5.34 23.40 19.95
CA GLU A 331 -4.64 23.80 18.71
C GLU A 331 -3.22 24.31 18.99
N GLU A 332 -3.03 25.06 20.09
CA GLU A 332 -1.76 25.65 20.51
C GLU A 332 -0.71 24.57 20.93
N GLU A 333 -1.18 23.40 21.40
CA GLU A 333 -0.31 22.26 21.74
C GLU A 333 0.10 21.45 20.51
N LEU A 334 -0.64 21.56 19.41
CA LEU A 334 -0.41 20.83 18.16
C LEU A 334 0.36 21.66 17.11
N ILE A 335 0.53 22.98 17.33
CA ILE A 335 1.29 23.89 16.47
C ILE A 335 2.68 24.12 17.07
#